data_6fe83f7add6fd5954f27e61936176386
#
_entry.id   6fe83f7add6fd5954f27e61936176386
#
_cell.length_a   1.000
_cell.length_b   1.000
_cell.length_c   1.000
_cell.angle_alpha   90.00
_cell.angle_beta   90.00
_cell.angle_gamma   90.00
#
_symmetry.space_group_name_H-M   'P 1'
#
loop_
_entity.id
_entity.type
_entity.pdbx_description
1 polymer ?
#
loop_
_entity_poly.entity_id
_entity_poly.type
_entity_poly.pdbx_seq_one_letter_code
_entity_poly.pdbx_strand_id
1 'polypeptide(L)'
;DFDAGTINIRVTGSKQGAKAYVNPQPSAMGMTIVNNTVTGAKGSATSISVTRKYGTSQVIVSGRIAPGRAVEKLVTVNNPTINTMYAMKDAIQARGIRFVKQPEVGRGILPQTATRLGAVKSQTLAQMFPEFMKLSNNAMADLFVRKLGYEQKGEGNTATGVGVLREYGQSIGVDMSKFQFEDGSGMSHRNSIAPNGLTELLFQMKAVPVFQSFYSSL
;
A
#
# COMPACT_ATOMS: atom_id res chain seq x y z
N ASP A 1 -5.37 -2.29 0.11
CA ASP A 1 -4.49 -1.23 0.59
C ASP A 1 -4.65 0.00 -0.30
N PHE A 2 -4.98 1.14 0.27
CA PHE A 2 -5.18 2.38 -0.49
C PHE A 2 -3.82 3.02 -0.74
N ASP A 3 -3.49 3.34 -2.01
CA ASP A 3 -2.23 3.96 -2.43
C ASP A 3 -0.97 3.33 -1.81
N ALA A 4 -0.89 2.00 -1.78
CA ALA A 4 0.22 1.26 -1.19
C ALA A 4 0.56 1.69 0.26
N GLY A 5 -0.44 2.08 1.04
CA GLY A 5 -0.27 2.55 2.42
C GLY A 5 0.35 3.94 2.53
N THR A 6 0.19 4.77 1.51
CA THR A 6 0.61 6.19 1.54
C THR A 6 -0.57 7.13 1.39
N ILE A 7 -0.35 8.40 1.72
CA ILE A 7 -1.22 9.51 1.34
C ILE A 7 -0.39 10.60 0.68
N ASN A 8 -1.02 11.36 -0.19
CA ASN A 8 -0.42 12.53 -0.81
C ASN A 8 -0.63 13.77 0.06
N ILE A 9 0.44 14.50 0.37
CA ILE A 9 0.41 15.78 1.09
C ILE A 9 0.71 16.90 0.08
N ARG A 10 -0.33 17.65 -0.29
CA ARG A 10 -0.17 18.85 -1.12
C ARG A 10 0.13 20.05 -0.24
N VAL A 11 1.26 20.69 -0.49
CA VAL A 11 1.72 21.90 0.22
C VAL A 11 1.71 23.06 -0.75
N THR A 12 0.94 24.12 -0.43
CA THR A 12 0.80 25.31 -1.28
C THR A 12 1.23 26.55 -0.50
N GLY A 13 2.14 27.34 -1.08
CA GLY A 13 2.58 28.59 -0.49
C GLY A 13 1.42 29.58 -0.34
N SER A 14 1.30 30.17 0.84
CA SER A 14 0.30 31.18 1.21
C SER A 14 0.85 32.62 1.04
N LYS A 15 0.60 33.51 1.98
CA LYS A 15 1.22 34.83 2.05
C LYS A 15 2.65 34.72 2.60
N GLN A 16 3.57 35.54 2.07
CA GLN A 16 4.95 35.60 2.55
C GLN A 16 4.99 35.80 4.07
N GLY A 17 5.85 35.03 4.75
CA GLY A 17 6.01 35.04 6.22
C GLY A 17 5.00 34.12 6.95
N ALA A 18 3.89 33.72 6.33
CA ALA A 18 2.91 32.84 6.95
C ALA A 18 3.22 31.36 6.67
N LYS A 19 2.57 30.45 7.41
CA LYS A 19 2.61 29.01 7.13
C LYS A 19 1.99 28.71 5.76
N ALA A 20 2.53 27.74 5.04
CA ALA A 20 1.91 27.21 3.82
C ALA A 20 0.61 26.47 4.15
N TYR A 21 -0.28 26.37 3.17
CA TYR A 21 -1.43 25.45 3.24
C TYR A 21 -0.95 24.03 3.09
N VAL A 22 -1.36 23.16 3.98
CA VAL A 22 -1.04 21.73 3.96
C VAL A 22 -2.35 20.95 3.81
N ASN A 23 -2.51 20.27 2.69
CA ASN A 23 -3.74 19.60 2.32
C ASN A 23 -3.46 18.13 2.01
N PRO A 24 -3.76 17.20 2.94
CA PRO A 24 -3.65 15.77 2.69
C PRO A 24 -4.78 15.27 1.78
N GLN A 25 -4.46 14.30 0.91
CA GLN A 25 -5.40 13.69 -0.04
C GLN A 25 -5.25 12.16 0.01
N PRO A 26 -6.29 11.42 0.41
CA PRO A 26 -7.58 11.88 0.95
C PRO A 26 -7.38 12.68 2.25
N SER A 27 -8.46 13.28 2.76
CA SER A 27 -8.34 14.11 3.97
C SER A 27 -7.65 13.35 5.12
N ALA A 28 -6.89 14.05 5.96
CA ALA A 28 -5.99 13.47 6.97
C ALA A 28 -6.72 12.83 8.16
N MET A 29 -7.80 12.17 7.94
CA MET A 29 -8.56 11.53 9.01
C MET A 29 -7.72 10.45 9.69
N GLY A 30 -7.63 10.52 11.01
CA GLY A 30 -6.76 9.65 11.80
C GLY A 30 -5.29 10.04 11.82
N MET A 31 -4.91 11.19 11.23
CA MET A 31 -3.55 11.75 11.29
C MET A 31 -3.51 13.11 11.96
N THR A 32 -2.42 13.41 12.62
CA THR A 32 -2.12 14.73 13.16
C THR A 32 -1.07 15.41 12.30
N ILE A 33 -1.43 16.53 11.66
CA ILE A 33 -0.48 17.31 10.85
C ILE A 33 0.17 18.40 11.69
N VAL A 34 1.50 18.32 11.84
CA VAL A 34 2.32 19.37 12.44
C VAL A 34 2.91 20.21 11.31
N ASN A 35 2.37 21.39 11.11
CA ASN A 35 2.80 22.31 10.06
C ASN A 35 3.87 23.29 10.56
N ASN A 36 5.13 23.04 10.19
CA ASN A 36 6.30 23.86 10.47
C ASN A 36 6.85 24.53 9.19
N THR A 37 5.99 24.76 8.20
CA THR A 37 6.39 25.43 6.96
C THR A 37 6.43 26.94 7.10
N VAL A 38 7.19 27.59 6.20
CA VAL A 38 7.20 29.06 6.02
C VAL A 38 7.05 29.36 4.53
N THR A 39 6.12 30.26 4.21
CA THR A 39 6.04 30.82 2.86
C THR A 39 7.12 31.89 2.70
N GLY A 40 8.06 31.66 1.79
CA GLY A 40 9.16 32.57 1.47
C GLY A 40 8.75 33.75 0.59
N ALA A 41 9.71 34.52 0.11
CA ALA A 41 9.48 35.55 -0.88
C ALA A 41 9.09 34.97 -2.25
N LYS A 42 8.50 35.81 -3.11
CA LYS A 42 8.23 35.43 -4.51
C LYS A 42 9.54 35.02 -5.21
N GLY A 43 9.53 33.85 -5.84
CA GLY A 43 10.73 33.30 -6.51
C GLY A 43 11.72 32.57 -5.61
N SER A 44 11.48 32.48 -4.29
CA SER A 44 12.34 31.72 -3.39
C SER A 44 12.36 30.23 -3.72
N ALA A 45 13.50 29.57 -3.45
CA ALA A 45 13.64 28.13 -3.63
C ALA A 45 12.64 27.35 -2.76
N THR A 46 12.18 26.22 -3.27
CA THR A 46 11.29 25.31 -2.55
C THR A 46 12.10 24.20 -1.90
N SER A 47 11.89 24.02 -0.58
CA SER A 47 12.54 22.98 0.21
C SER A 47 11.54 22.36 1.19
N ILE A 48 10.52 21.68 0.68
CA ILE A 48 9.50 21.03 1.52
C ILE A 48 9.91 19.59 1.85
N SER A 49 9.92 19.29 3.14
CA SER A 49 10.07 17.94 3.70
C SER A 49 8.77 17.52 4.37
N VAL A 50 8.37 16.28 4.12
CA VAL A 50 7.23 15.64 4.77
C VAL A 50 7.70 14.32 5.36
N THR A 51 7.58 14.19 6.67
CA THR A 51 8.02 12.99 7.39
C THR A 51 6.91 12.55 8.35
N ARG A 52 6.90 11.27 8.71
CA ARG A 52 6.03 10.75 9.77
C ARG A 52 6.86 10.26 10.94
N LYS A 53 6.47 10.63 12.15
CA LYS A 53 7.09 10.08 13.34
C LYS A 53 6.81 8.57 13.42
N TYR A 54 7.86 7.77 13.47
CA TYR A 54 7.77 6.31 13.50
C TYR A 54 6.81 5.82 14.60
N GLY A 55 6.02 4.81 14.29
CA GLY A 55 5.04 4.22 15.22
C GLY A 55 3.83 5.09 15.54
N THR A 56 3.69 6.27 14.94
CA THR A 56 2.58 7.21 15.19
C THR A 56 1.88 7.65 13.93
N SER A 57 0.71 8.29 14.08
CA SER A 57 -0.02 8.97 12.98
C SER A 57 0.37 10.46 12.85
N GLN A 58 1.47 10.91 13.48
CA GLN A 58 1.91 12.30 13.41
C GLN A 58 2.77 12.54 12.17
N VAL A 59 2.29 13.40 11.28
CA VAL A 59 3.00 13.85 10.06
C VAL A 59 3.55 15.24 10.29
N ILE A 60 4.83 15.41 10.06
CA ILE A 60 5.53 16.71 10.21
C ILE A 60 5.83 17.24 8.82
N VAL A 61 5.33 18.41 8.51
CA VAL A 61 5.57 19.13 7.27
C VAL A 61 6.41 20.36 7.58
N SER A 62 7.58 20.47 6.98
CA SER A 62 8.53 21.56 7.27
C SER A 62 9.19 22.09 6.00
N GLY A 63 9.83 23.23 6.10
CA GLY A 63 10.58 23.86 5.01
C GLY A 63 9.95 25.12 4.46
N ARG A 64 10.43 25.54 3.28
CA ARG A 64 10.05 26.81 2.64
C ARG A 64 9.48 26.57 1.25
N ILE A 65 8.47 27.38 0.89
CA ILE A 65 7.85 27.37 -0.44
C ILE A 65 7.48 28.81 -0.85
N ALA A 66 7.63 29.15 -2.14
CA ALA A 66 7.21 30.45 -2.64
C ALA A 66 5.68 30.61 -2.65
N PRO A 67 5.14 31.84 -2.56
CA PRO A 67 3.71 32.09 -2.65
C PRO A 67 3.09 31.51 -3.92
N GLY A 68 1.94 30.86 -3.79
CA GLY A 68 1.19 30.25 -4.89
C GLY A 68 1.82 28.99 -5.51
N ARG A 69 3.06 28.67 -5.20
CA ARG A 69 3.69 27.41 -5.64
C ARG A 69 3.11 26.24 -4.87
N ALA A 70 2.90 25.12 -5.56
CA ALA A 70 2.45 23.88 -4.95
C ALA A 70 3.46 22.75 -5.18
N VAL A 71 3.62 21.87 -4.21
CA VAL A 71 4.36 20.60 -4.32
C VAL A 71 3.57 19.49 -3.67
N GLU A 72 3.80 18.29 -4.11
CA GLU A 72 3.18 17.08 -3.57
C GLU A 72 4.25 16.13 -3.06
N LYS A 73 3.96 15.51 -1.92
CA LYS A 73 4.85 14.55 -1.27
C LYS A 73 4.03 13.38 -0.74
N LEU A 74 4.47 12.18 -1.03
CA LEU A 74 3.89 10.98 -0.44
C LEU A 74 4.46 10.74 0.95
N VAL A 75 3.62 10.30 1.87
CA VAL A 75 4.03 9.87 3.20
C VAL A 75 3.27 8.61 3.59
N THR A 76 3.97 7.64 4.19
CA THR A 76 3.35 6.39 4.65
C THR A 76 2.38 6.63 5.79
N VAL A 77 1.31 5.85 5.85
CA VAL A 77 0.35 5.86 6.96
C VAL A 77 0.74 4.82 8.01
N ASN A 78 0.43 5.10 9.28
CA ASN A 78 0.76 4.16 10.37
C ASN A 78 -0.15 2.92 10.38
N ASN A 79 -1.40 3.08 9.95
CA ASN A 79 -2.38 2.01 9.89
C ASN A 79 -3.18 2.10 8.58
N PRO A 80 -2.75 1.40 7.51
CA PRO A 80 -3.40 1.44 6.21
C PRO A 80 -4.87 1.03 6.24
N THR A 81 -5.23 0.04 7.06
CA THR A 81 -6.61 -0.42 7.21
C THR A 81 -7.53 0.71 7.71
N ILE A 82 -7.13 1.37 8.79
CA ILE A 82 -7.89 2.49 9.36
C ILE A 82 -7.92 3.68 8.39
N ASN A 83 -6.80 3.97 7.71
CA ASN A 83 -6.76 5.02 6.71
C ASN A 83 -7.75 4.77 5.56
N THR A 84 -7.83 3.54 5.05
CA THR A 84 -8.79 3.15 4.02
C THR A 84 -10.25 3.34 4.49
N MET A 85 -10.55 3.02 5.75
CA MET A 85 -11.88 3.24 6.31
C MET A 85 -12.23 4.72 6.43
N TYR A 86 -11.27 5.58 6.80
CA TYR A 86 -11.49 7.03 6.79
C TYR A 86 -11.70 7.56 5.36
N ALA A 87 -10.92 7.10 4.38
CA ALA A 87 -11.12 7.46 2.98
C ALA A 87 -12.51 7.04 2.47
N MET A 88 -12.99 5.84 2.86
CA MET A 88 -14.33 5.37 2.54
C MET A 88 -15.41 6.25 3.21
N LYS A 89 -15.24 6.61 4.48
CA LYS A 89 -16.14 7.54 5.18
C LYS A 89 -16.25 8.88 4.46
N ASP A 90 -15.11 9.46 4.08
CA ASP A 90 -15.07 10.72 3.33
C ASP A 90 -15.79 10.62 1.98
N ALA A 91 -15.55 9.52 1.25
CA ALA A 91 -16.22 9.28 -0.03
C ALA A 91 -17.75 9.14 0.11
N ILE A 92 -18.23 8.50 1.17
CA ILE A 92 -19.64 8.38 1.50
C ILE A 92 -20.25 9.76 1.79
N GLN A 93 -19.58 10.56 2.63
CA GLN A 93 -20.02 11.91 2.97
C GLN A 93 -20.03 12.86 1.75
N ALA A 94 -19.02 12.76 0.90
CA ALA A 94 -18.93 13.54 -0.35
C ALA A 94 -20.08 13.20 -1.33
N ARG A 95 -20.70 12.03 -1.21
CA ARG A 95 -21.90 11.62 -1.97
C ARG A 95 -23.20 12.05 -1.31
N GLY A 96 -23.16 12.89 -0.27
CA GLY A 96 -24.33 13.44 0.42
C GLY A 96 -24.95 12.52 1.48
N ILE A 97 -24.37 11.36 1.75
CA ILE A 97 -24.83 10.44 2.80
C ILE A 97 -24.36 10.99 4.15
N ARG A 98 -25.32 11.25 5.04
CA ARG A 98 -25.03 11.75 6.39
C ARG A 98 -25.09 10.62 7.41
N PHE A 99 -24.12 10.58 8.30
CA PHE A 99 -24.17 9.70 9.46
C PHE A 99 -25.00 10.33 10.58
N VAL A 100 -25.95 9.60 11.11
CA VAL A 100 -26.82 10.07 12.23
C VAL A 100 -26.00 10.32 13.50
N LYS A 101 -24.98 9.47 13.72
CA LYS A 101 -23.95 9.66 14.75
C LYS A 101 -22.58 9.67 14.09
N GLN A 102 -21.60 10.31 14.71
CA GLN A 102 -20.22 10.23 14.20
C GLN A 102 -19.80 8.75 14.21
N PRO A 103 -19.45 8.19 13.02
CA PRO A 103 -19.08 6.80 12.97
C PRO A 103 -17.71 6.61 13.60
N GLU A 104 -17.61 5.65 14.50
CA GLU A 104 -16.32 5.15 14.95
C GLU A 104 -15.71 4.29 13.83
N VAL A 105 -14.45 4.53 13.54
CA VAL A 105 -13.67 3.76 12.59
C VAL A 105 -12.74 2.84 13.35
N GLY A 106 -12.92 1.54 13.20
CA GLY A 106 -12.14 0.56 13.93
C GLY A 106 -12.20 -0.82 13.31
N ARG A 107 -11.47 -1.73 13.91
CA ARG A 107 -11.58 -3.17 13.61
C ARG A 107 -12.74 -3.76 14.39
N GLY A 108 -13.44 -4.70 13.78
CA GLY A 108 -14.55 -5.41 14.42
C GLY A 108 -14.88 -6.71 13.69
N ILE A 109 -15.76 -7.49 14.30
CA ILE A 109 -16.33 -8.68 13.68
C ILE A 109 -17.64 -8.27 13.02
N LEU A 110 -17.80 -8.64 11.74
CA LEU A 110 -19.04 -8.40 11.01
C LEU A 110 -20.21 -9.17 11.68
N PRO A 111 -21.28 -8.49 12.11
CA PRO A 111 -22.45 -9.17 12.64
C PRO A 111 -23.05 -10.14 11.61
N GLN A 112 -23.53 -11.31 12.05
CA GLN A 112 -24.19 -12.27 11.15
C GLN A 112 -25.47 -11.70 10.51
N THR A 113 -26.09 -10.70 11.18
CA THR A 113 -27.29 -10.00 10.70
C THR A 113 -26.98 -8.85 9.73
N ALA A 114 -25.71 -8.60 9.41
CA ALA A 114 -25.34 -7.51 8.53
C ALA A 114 -25.86 -7.73 7.10
N THR A 115 -26.51 -6.72 6.55
CA THR A 115 -26.98 -6.73 5.16
C THR A 115 -25.88 -6.25 4.23
N ARG A 116 -25.59 -7.01 3.18
CA ARG A 116 -24.66 -6.60 2.12
C ARG A 116 -25.30 -5.51 1.25
N LEU A 117 -24.78 -4.31 1.30
CA LEU A 117 -25.25 -3.17 0.49
C LEU A 117 -24.69 -3.14 -0.93
N GLY A 118 -23.50 -3.66 -1.13
CA GLY A 118 -22.85 -3.66 -2.43
C GLY A 118 -21.53 -4.41 -2.43
N ALA A 119 -20.90 -4.48 -3.58
CA ALA A 119 -19.55 -5.01 -3.77
C ALA A 119 -18.86 -4.36 -4.95
N VAL A 120 -17.55 -4.17 -4.82
CA VAL A 120 -16.67 -3.78 -5.91
C VAL A 120 -15.76 -4.96 -6.20
N LYS A 121 -15.72 -5.38 -7.47
CA LYS A 121 -14.78 -6.42 -7.91
C LYS A 121 -13.42 -5.79 -8.17
N SER A 122 -12.36 -6.43 -7.72
CA SER A 122 -11.00 -6.07 -8.12
C SER A 122 -10.75 -6.38 -9.59
N GLN A 123 -9.68 -5.84 -10.14
CA GLN A 123 -9.08 -6.37 -11.37
C GLN A 123 -8.68 -7.83 -11.17
N THR A 124 -8.54 -8.58 -12.26
CA THR A 124 -7.98 -9.92 -12.22
C THR A 124 -6.48 -9.87 -11.86
N LEU A 125 -5.94 -10.97 -11.33
CA LEU A 125 -4.50 -11.04 -11.05
C LEU A 125 -3.66 -10.79 -12.29
N ALA A 126 -4.06 -11.34 -13.44
CA ALA A 126 -3.37 -11.13 -14.71
C ALA A 126 -3.31 -9.65 -15.11
N GLN A 127 -4.34 -8.86 -14.80
CA GLN A 127 -4.35 -7.41 -15.04
C GLN A 127 -3.49 -6.64 -14.04
N MET A 128 -3.36 -7.12 -12.80
CA MET A 128 -2.57 -6.47 -11.75
C MET A 128 -1.08 -6.81 -11.83
N PHE A 129 -0.70 -7.96 -12.37
CA PHE A 129 0.69 -8.43 -12.38
C PHE A 129 1.67 -7.50 -13.09
N PRO A 130 1.39 -6.91 -14.28
CA PRO A 130 2.34 -6.02 -14.92
C PRO A 130 2.72 -4.81 -14.06
N GLU A 131 1.73 -4.20 -13.40
CA GLU A 131 1.98 -3.08 -12.50
C GLU A 131 2.71 -3.55 -11.23
N PHE A 132 2.26 -4.64 -10.62
CA PHE A 132 2.89 -5.25 -9.44
C PHE A 132 4.36 -5.57 -9.66
N MET A 133 4.68 -6.28 -10.74
CA MET A 133 6.02 -6.78 -11.03
C MET A 133 6.96 -5.64 -11.48
N LYS A 134 6.52 -4.79 -12.42
CA LYS A 134 7.36 -3.72 -12.98
C LYS A 134 7.63 -2.59 -12.00
N LEU A 135 6.69 -2.28 -11.10
CA LEU A 135 6.89 -1.30 -10.03
C LEU A 135 7.50 -1.91 -8.76
N SER A 136 7.69 -3.25 -8.74
CA SER A 136 8.24 -3.96 -7.56
C SER A 136 7.49 -3.60 -6.27
N ASN A 137 6.15 -3.75 -6.28
CA ASN A 137 5.31 -3.32 -5.17
C ASN A 137 5.34 -4.32 -4.01
N ASN A 138 6.13 -4.04 -3.00
CA ASN A 138 6.34 -4.89 -1.82
C ASN A 138 5.04 -5.15 -1.03
N ALA A 139 4.16 -4.15 -0.90
CA ALA A 139 2.90 -4.31 -0.18
C ALA A 139 1.95 -5.28 -0.90
N MET A 140 1.90 -5.23 -2.23
CA MET A 140 1.13 -6.19 -3.03
C MET A 140 1.71 -7.61 -2.92
N ALA A 141 3.04 -7.75 -2.93
CA ALA A 141 3.70 -9.04 -2.77
C ALA A 141 3.31 -9.73 -1.46
N ASP A 142 3.42 -9.02 -0.34
CA ASP A 142 3.05 -9.55 0.97
C ASP A 142 1.54 -9.84 1.07
N LEU A 143 0.71 -9.01 0.43
CA LEU A 143 -0.74 -9.24 0.38
C LEU A 143 -1.06 -10.52 -0.41
N PHE A 144 -0.44 -10.74 -1.57
CA PHE A 144 -0.67 -11.93 -2.38
C PHE A 144 -0.25 -13.20 -1.67
N VAL A 145 0.88 -13.20 -0.97
CA VAL A 145 1.31 -14.36 -0.16
C VAL A 145 0.27 -14.69 0.91
N ARG A 146 -0.21 -13.69 1.66
CA ARG A 146 -1.26 -13.89 2.67
C ARG A 146 -2.59 -14.34 2.05
N LYS A 147 -2.93 -13.81 0.87
CA LYS A 147 -4.15 -14.20 0.14
C LYS A 147 -4.08 -15.65 -0.32
N LEU A 148 -2.92 -16.11 -0.79
CA LEU A 148 -2.69 -17.52 -1.13
C LEU A 148 -2.91 -18.41 0.09
N GLY A 149 -2.36 -18.07 1.24
CA GLY A 149 -2.57 -18.80 2.49
C GLY A 149 -4.06 -18.89 2.85
N TYR A 150 -4.78 -17.78 2.75
CA TYR A 150 -6.20 -17.72 3.03
C TYR A 150 -7.02 -18.58 2.06
N GLU A 151 -6.79 -18.47 0.77
CA GLU A 151 -7.56 -19.22 -0.26
C GLU A 151 -7.31 -20.73 -0.20
N GLN A 152 -6.09 -21.15 0.10
CA GLN A 152 -5.72 -22.57 0.05
C GLN A 152 -5.87 -23.29 1.41
N LYS A 153 -5.71 -22.57 2.51
CA LYS A 153 -5.66 -23.17 3.87
C LYS A 153 -6.61 -22.49 4.85
N GLY A 154 -7.33 -21.42 4.46
CA GLY A 154 -8.20 -20.65 5.37
C GLY A 154 -7.45 -19.67 6.29
N GLU A 155 -6.13 -19.55 6.17
CA GLU A 155 -5.29 -18.75 7.06
C GLU A 155 -4.52 -17.66 6.31
N GLY A 156 -4.92 -16.40 6.49
CA GLY A 156 -4.34 -15.24 5.81
C GLY A 156 -3.07 -14.70 6.48
N ASN A 157 -2.10 -15.53 6.79
CA ASN A 157 -0.81 -15.14 7.35
C ASN A 157 0.35 -15.46 6.39
N THR A 158 1.51 -14.85 6.62
CA THR A 158 2.69 -14.99 5.74
C THR A 158 3.26 -16.41 5.76
N ALA A 159 3.32 -17.05 6.92
CA ALA A 159 3.91 -18.39 7.06
C ALA A 159 3.11 -19.44 6.26
N THR A 160 1.77 -19.41 6.39
CA THR A 160 0.88 -20.29 5.63
C THR A 160 0.99 -20.01 4.13
N GLY A 161 1.02 -18.74 3.70
CA GLY A 161 1.18 -18.38 2.30
C GLY A 161 2.51 -18.82 1.70
N VAL A 162 3.61 -18.69 2.43
CA VAL A 162 4.93 -19.21 2.04
C VAL A 162 4.91 -20.74 1.93
N GLY A 163 4.20 -21.44 2.83
CA GLY A 163 3.98 -22.87 2.75
C GLY A 163 3.30 -23.27 1.42
N VAL A 164 2.24 -22.55 1.04
CA VAL A 164 1.53 -22.76 -0.25
C VAL A 164 2.45 -22.53 -1.45
N LEU A 165 3.30 -21.48 -1.41
CA LEU A 165 4.28 -21.25 -2.48
C LEU A 165 5.27 -22.42 -2.61
N ARG A 166 5.72 -22.99 -1.50
CA ARG A 166 6.61 -24.17 -1.51
C ARG A 166 5.91 -25.40 -2.08
N GLU A 167 4.68 -25.69 -1.64
CA GLU A 167 3.86 -26.79 -2.19
C GLU A 167 3.66 -26.63 -3.70
N TYR A 168 3.36 -25.43 -4.18
CA TYR A 168 3.22 -25.14 -5.59
C TYR A 168 4.53 -25.34 -6.37
N GLY A 169 5.64 -24.79 -5.89
CA GLY A 169 6.95 -24.97 -6.53
C GLY A 169 7.31 -26.46 -6.68
N GLN A 170 7.11 -27.26 -5.65
CA GLN A 170 7.31 -28.72 -5.69
C GLN A 170 6.38 -29.38 -6.70
N SER A 171 5.12 -28.97 -6.79
CA SER A 171 4.13 -29.56 -7.71
C SER A 171 4.48 -29.35 -9.18
N ILE A 172 5.22 -28.29 -9.51
CA ILE A 172 5.70 -28.01 -10.87
C ILE A 172 7.14 -28.50 -11.12
N GLY A 173 7.71 -29.26 -10.17
CA GLY A 173 9.02 -29.90 -10.31
C GLY A 173 10.21 -29.03 -9.95
N VAL A 174 10.02 -27.96 -9.18
CA VAL A 174 11.11 -27.10 -8.68
C VAL A 174 11.68 -27.65 -7.38
N ASP A 175 13.01 -27.73 -7.28
CA ASP A 175 13.69 -28.10 -6.04
C ASP A 175 13.64 -26.93 -5.04
N MET A 176 12.63 -26.97 -4.16
CA MET A 176 12.40 -25.94 -3.16
C MET A 176 13.41 -25.89 -2.02
N SER A 177 14.37 -26.81 -1.96
CA SER A 177 15.50 -26.71 -1.04
C SER A 177 16.45 -25.54 -1.37
N LYS A 178 16.41 -25.08 -2.62
CA LYS A 178 17.18 -23.94 -3.13
C LYS A 178 16.59 -22.57 -2.78
N PHE A 179 15.43 -22.57 -2.10
CA PHE A 179 14.68 -21.35 -1.80
C PHE A 179 14.39 -21.25 -0.30
N GLN A 180 14.70 -20.12 0.28
CA GLN A 180 14.25 -19.72 1.61
C GLN A 180 13.43 -18.46 1.49
N PHE A 181 12.16 -18.52 1.88
CA PHE A 181 11.24 -17.40 1.91
C PHE A 181 10.81 -17.11 3.34
N GLU A 182 10.88 -15.84 3.74
CA GLU A 182 10.36 -15.31 5.01
C GLU A 182 9.17 -14.37 4.77
N ASP A 183 9.11 -13.73 3.60
CA ASP A 183 8.06 -12.81 3.20
C ASP A 183 7.79 -12.88 1.69
N GLY A 184 6.77 -12.15 1.23
CA GLY A 184 6.45 -12.04 -0.19
C GLY A 184 7.21 -10.94 -0.89
N SER A 185 7.66 -9.93 -0.15
CA SER A 185 8.28 -8.71 -0.70
C SER A 185 9.77 -8.84 -1.00
N GLY A 186 10.44 -9.86 -0.46
CA GLY A 186 11.88 -10.00 -0.58
C GLY A 186 12.69 -9.04 0.30
N MET A 187 12.04 -8.28 1.19
CA MET A 187 12.71 -7.30 2.07
C MET A 187 13.45 -7.93 3.25
N SER A 188 13.07 -9.13 3.66
CA SER A 188 13.77 -9.84 4.73
C SER A 188 15.16 -10.26 4.28
N HIS A 189 16.18 -9.95 5.07
CA HIS A 189 17.56 -10.42 4.86
C HIS A 189 17.71 -11.94 5.01
N ARG A 190 16.67 -12.63 5.48
CA ARG A 190 16.64 -14.10 5.60
C ARG A 190 16.10 -14.79 4.34
N ASN A 191 15.58 -14.03 3.37
CA ASN A 191 15.28 -14.60 2.06
C ASN A 191 16.56 -14.97 1.35
N SER A 192 16.61 -16.16 0.77
CA SER A 192 17.73 -16.58 -0.07
C SER A 192 17.25 -17.49 -1.19
N ILE A 193 17.85 -17.33 -2.36
CA ILE A 193 17.55 -18.13 -3.55
C ILE A 193 18.87 -18.50 -4.21
N ALA A 194 19.10 -19.79 -4.44
CA ALA A 194 20.25 -20.20 -5.26
C ALA A 194 20.01 -19.82 -6.74
N PRO A 195 21.00 -19.28 -7.46
CA PRO A 195 20.85 -18.88 -8.86
C PRO A 195 20.30 -19.99 -9.79
N ASN A 196 20.76 -21.22 -9.57
CA ASN A 196 20.27 -22.38 -10.32
C ASN A 196 18.82 -22.73 -9.96
N GLY A 197 18.37 -22.46 -8.74
CA GLY A 197 16.95 -22.61 -8.35
C GLY A 197 16.07 -21.63 -9.12
N LEU A 198 16.49 -20.37 -9.26
CA LEU A 198 15.75 -19.39 -10.05
C LEU A 198 15.67 -19.81 -11.54
N THR A 199 16.76 -20.30 -12.11
CA THR A 199 16.78 -20.81 -13.50
C THR A 199 15.82 -21.98 -13.66
N GLU A 200 15.81 -22.90 -12.71
CA GLU A 200 14.90 -24.05 -12.71
C GLU A 200 13.42 -23.61 -12.61
N LEU A 201 13.09 -22.67 -11.71
CA LEU A 201 11.76 -22.08 -11.61
C LEU A 201 11.31 -21.48 -12.94
N LEU A 202 12.12 -20.66 -13.55
CA LEU A 202 11.81 -20.01 -14.84
C LEU A 202 11.62 -21.05 -15.95
N PHE A 203 12.39 -22.13 -15.94
CA PHE A 203 12.25 -23.22 -16.90
C PHE A 203 10.93 -23.98 -16.69
N GLN A 204 10.59 -24.36 -15.47
CA GLN A 204 9.36 -25.09 -15.16
C GLN A 204 8.12 -24.23 -15.43
N MET A 205 8.19 -22.92 -15.18
CA MET A 205 7.10 -22.00 -15.47
C MET A 205 6.69 -21.98 -16.95
N LYS A 206 7.57 -22.34 -17.88
CA LYS A 206 7.22 -22.41 -19.32
C LYS A 206 6.13 -23.44 -19.65
N ALA A 207 5.99 -24.47 -18.82
CA ALA A 207 5.00 -25.53 -19.01
C ALA A 207 3.63 -25.23 -18.36
N VAL A 208 3.54 -24.15 -17.54
CA VAL A 208 2.27 -23.81 -16.85
C VAL A 208 1.35 -23.00 -17.75
N PRO A 209 0.03 -23.22 -17.68
CA PRO A 209 -0.96 -22.53 -18.53
C PRO A 209 -0.92 -20.98 -18.42
N VAL A 210 -0.48 -20.45 -17.27
CA VAL A 210 -0.40 -19.01 -17.02
C VAL A 210 0.94 -18.37 -17.42
N PHE A 211 1.83 -19.12 -18.09
CA PHE A 211 3.17 -18.65 -18.44
C PHE A 211 3.16 -17.33 -19.19
N GLN A 212 2.26 -17.15 -20.15
CA GLN A 212 2.23 -15.91 -20.94
C GLN A 212 1.94 -14.68 -20.09
N SER A 213 1.01 -14.78 -19.13
CA SER A 213 0.71 -13.70 -18.19
C SER A 213 1.90 -13.41 -17.27
N PHE A 214 2.58 -14.46 -16.80
CA PHE A 214 3.80 -14.33 -16.01
C PHE A 214 4.91 -13.67 -16.82
N TYR A 215 5.23 -14.17 -18.00
CA TYR A 215 6.31 -13.67 -18.84
C TYR A 215 6.11 -12.20 -19.26
N SER A 216 4.89 -11.80 -19.60
CA SER A 216 4.58 -10.42 -19.97
C SER A 216 4.64 -9.45 -18.78
N SER A 217 4.65 -9.94 -17.55
CA SER A 217 4.77 -9.14 -16.33
C SER A 217 6.22 -8.91 -15.89
N LEU A 218 7.20 -9.67 -16.42
CA LEU A 218 8.62 -9.48 -16.17
C LEU A 218 9.16 -8.29 -16.99
#